data_966110aace23a1e4a4871689d24d8e96
#
_entry.id   966110aace23a1e4a4871689d24d8e96
#
_cell.length_a   1.000
_cell.length_b   1.000
_cell.length_c   1.000
_cell.angle_alpha   90.00
_cell.angle_beta   90.00
_cell.angle_gamma   90.00
#
_symmetry.space_group_name_H-M   'P 1'
#
loop_
_entity.id
_entity.type
_entity.pdbx_description
1 polymer ?
#
loop_
_entity_poly.entity_id
_entity_poly.type
_entity_poly.pdbx_seq_one_letter_code
_entity_poly.pdbx_strand_id
1 'polypeptide(L)'
;AARAAAKGLNIPLYRYLGAAGATDNEFRMSACAAINKVRQRSDVQMPDFPDNISNTEFWERYKKERMVELAFEQHRFWDVRRWKEGGFTKIGRMQITQKEDGNFLYERTNKSLVWDDKMYFFPIPASEMRKNPNLSQNPGW
;
A
#
# COMPACT_ATOMS: atom_id res chain seq x y z
N ALA A 1 0.83 6.28 10.92
CA ALA A 1 0.08 7.52 11.21
C ALA A 1 -1.36 7.44 10.70
N ALA A 2 -1.62 7.36 9.38
CA ALA A 2 -2.98 7.38 8.81
C ALA A 2 -3.94 6.32 9.41
N ARG A 3 -3.49 5.06 9.59
CA ARG A 3 -4.32 4.00 10.19
C ARG A 3 -4.65 4.25 11.66
N ALA A 4 -3.74 4.85 12.39
CA ALA A 4 -3.94 5.17 13.79
C ALA A 4 -4.86 6.39 13.93
N ALA A 5 -4.70 7.41 13.08
CA ALA A 5 -5.59 8.55 13.03
C ALA A 5 -7.02 8.18 12.61
N ALA A 6 -7.20 7.22 11.68
CA ALA A 6 -8.50 6.66 11.32
C ALA A 6 -9.21 5.94 12.48
N LYS A 7 -8.46 5.51 13.51
CA LYS A 7 -9.00 4.95 14.75
C LYS A 7 -9.26 6.01 15.84
N GLY A 8 -9.27 7.28 15.49
CA GLY A 8 -9.46 8.39 16.41
C GLY A 8 -8.25 8.72 17.29
N LEU A 9 -7.09 8.10 17.00
CA LEU A 9 -5.85 8.40 17.68
C LEU A 9 -5.20 9.62 17.02
N ASN A 10 -5.22 10.76 17.69
CA ASN A 10 -4.46 11.94 17.27
C ASN A 10 -2.96 11.65 17.41
N ILE A 11 -2.33 11.28 16.31
CA ILE A 11 -0.88 11.06 16.28
C ILE A 11 -0.23 12.28 15.67
N PRO A 12 0.77 12.89 16.35
CA PRO A 12 1.57 13.92 15.74
C PRO A 12 2.24 13.36 14.48
N LEU A 13 2.06 13.99 13.34
CA LEU A 13 2.52 13.49 12.04
C LEU A 13 4.04 13.54 11.92
N TYR A 14 4.67 14.49 12.58
CA TYR A 14 6.12 14.64 12.63
C TYR A 14 6.54 15.21 13.97
N ARG A 15 7.42 14.53 14.65
CA ARG A 15 8.37 15.19 15.51
C ARG A 15 9.48 15.68 14.59
N TYR A 16 9.43 16.93 14.19
CA TYR A 16 10.55 17.54 13.49
C TYR A 16 11.72 17.63 14.49
N LEU A 17 12.65 16.69 14.38
CA LEU A 17 13.90 16.72 15.14
C LEU A 17 14.71 17.92 14.61
N GLY A 18 14.51 19.10 15.17
CA GLY A 18 15.28 20.28 14.79
C GLY A 18 14.62 21.64 14.96
N ALA A 19 13.30 21.73 15.12
CA ALA A 19 12.64 22.99 15.45
C ALA A 19 12.57 23.16 16.98
N ALA A 20 13.48 23.90 17.55
CA ALA A 20 13.39 24.31 18.95
C ALA A 20 12.10 25.13 19.13
N GLY A 21 11.13 24.61 19.92
CA GLY A 21 9.88 25.29 20.24
C GLY A 21 8.60 24.75 19.62
N ALA A 22 8.66 23.77 18.73
CA ALA A 22 7.45 23.13 18.19
C ALA A 22 6.70 22.35 19.29
N THR A 23 5.46 22.73 19.56
CA THR A 23 4.59 22.02 20.49
C THR A 23 3.90 20.85 19.79
N ASP A 24 3.58 19.75 20.50
CA ASP A 24 2.89 18.58 19.94
C ASP A 24 1.53 18.91 19.28
N ASN A 25 0.98 20.09 19.54
CA ASN A 25 -0.29 20.53 19.00
C ASN A 25 -0.19 21.12 17.57
N GLU A 26 0.97 21.62 17.17
CA GLU A 26 1.15 22.25 15.84
C GLU A 26 1.20 21.25 14.69
N PHE A 27 1.44 19.98 14.98
CA PHE A 27 1.58 18.90 13.98
C PHE A 27 0.45 17.88 14.03
N ARG A 28 -0.63 18.14 14.75
CA ARG A 28 -1.78 17.25 14.78
C ARG A 28 -2.62 17.46 13.53
N MET A 29 -2.75 16.42 12.72
CA MET A 29 -3.70 16.42 11.62
C MET A 29 -4.40 15.06 11.52
N SER A 30 -5.65 15.09 11.04
CA SER A 30 -6.42 13.88 10.77
C SER A 30 -5.79 13.08 9.64
N ALA A 31 -6.20 11.80 9.52
CA ALA A 31 -5.75 10.96 8.40
C ALA A 31 -6.21 11.53 7.06
N CYS A 32 -7.43 12.06 6.97
CA CYS A 32 -7.94 12.72 5.76
C CYS A 32 -7.13 13.97 5.42
N ALA A 33 -6.85 14.83 6.40
CA ALA A 33 -6.05 16.03 6.19
C ALA A 33 -4.63 15.71 5.70
N ALA A 34 -4.01 14.64 6.21
CA ALA A 34 -2.70 14.20 5.75
C ALA A 34 -2.70 13.76 4.29
N ILE A 35 -3.73 13.04 3.86
CA ILE A 35 -3.89 12.60 2.47
C ILE A 35 -4.22 13.80 1.59
N ASN A 36 -5.10 14.69 2.04
CA ASN A 36 -5.50 15.86 1.28
C ASN A 36 -4.31 16.79 0.98
N LYS A 37 -3.32 16.89 1.86
CA LYS A 37 -2.07 17.60 1.54
C LYS A 37 -1.34 17.03 0.34
N VAL A 38 -1.37 15.72 0.15
CA VAL A 38 -0.77 15.08 -1.04
C VAL A 38 -1.63 15.36 -2.27
N ARG A 39 -2.95 15.25 -2.14
CA ARG A 39 -3.91 15.46 -3.24
C ARG A 39 -3.98 16.90 -3.72
N GLN A 40 -3.79 17.85 -2.83
CA GLN A 40 -3.84 19.29 -3.09
C GLN A 40 -2.52 19.87 -3.61
N ARG A 41 -1.52 19.06 -3.91
CA ARG A 41 -0.29 19.55 -4.54
C ARG A 41 -0.62 20.34 -5.80
N SER A 42 0.13 21.40 -6.06
CA SER A 42 -0.11 22.33 -7.17
C SER A 42 -0.15 21.67 -8.55
N ASP A 43 0.55 20.58 -8.70
CA ASP A 43 0.66 19.76 -9.92
C ASP A 43 -0.45 18.71 -10.08
N VAL A 44 -1.20 18.42 -9.01
CA VAL A 44 -2.18 17.34 -8.98
C VAL A 44 -3.62 17.86 -8.83
N GLN A 45 -3.89 18.70 -7.83
CA GLN A 45 -5.18 19.36 -7.55
C GLN A 45 -6.40 18.41 -7.56
N MET A 46 -6.29 17.27 -6.90
CA MET A 46 -7.38 16.30 -6.80
C MET A 46 -8.40 16.69 -5.72
N PRO A 47 -9.68 16.31 -5.88
CA PRO A 47 -10.70 16.52 -4.85
C PRO A 47 -10.31 15.91 -3.50
N ASP A 48 -10.69 16.55 -2.42
CA ASP A 48 -10.40 16.12 -1.07
C ASP A 48 -11.07 14.79 -0.70
N PHE A 49 -10.46 14.06 0.21
CA PHE A 49 -11.15 13.01 0.94
C PHE A 49 -12.17 13.64 1.88
N PRO A 50 -13.42 13.16 1.90
CA PRO A 50 -14.41 13.65 2.84
C PRO A 50 -14.00 13.33 4.28
N ASP A 51 -14.22 14.27 5.20
CA ASP A 51 -13.88 14.09 6.62
C ASP A 51 -14.86 13.21 7.40
N ASN A 52 -16.03 12.93 6.82
CA ASN A 52 -17.13 12.20 7.46
C ASN A 52 -17.32 10.76 6.98
N ILE A 53 -16.34 10.19 6.30
CA ILE A 53 -16.38 8.79 5.84
C ILE A 53 -16.13 7.81 6.99
N SER A 54 -16.66 6.60 6.85
CA SER A 54 -16.40 5.53 7.83
C SER A 54 -14.94 5.08 7.79
N ASN A 55 -14.44 4.50 8.90
CA ASN A 55 -13.09 3.96 8.96
C ASN A 55 -12.83 2.89 7.89
N THR A 56 -13.83 2.09 7.56
CA THR A 56 -13.72 1.06 6.50
C THR A 56 -13.58 1.71 5.14
N GLU A 57 -14.44 2.67 4.82
CA GLU A 57 -14.37 3.40 3.54
C GLU A 57 -13.06 4.20 3.41
N PHE A 58 -12.65 4.87 4.50
CA PHE A 58 -11.36 5.55 4.54
C PHE A 58 -10.22 4.59 4.21
N TRP A 59 -10.22 3.38 4.80
CA TRP A 59 -9.16 2.41 4.59
C TRP A 59 -9.11 1.92 3.15
N GLU A 60 -10.25 1.66 2.52
CA GLU A 60 -10.33 1.25 1.12
C GLU A 60 -9.86 2.35 0.16
N ARG A 61 -10.27 3.59 0.41
CA ARG A 61 -9.81 4.75 -0.38
C ARG A 61 -8.32 5.01 -0.20
N TYR A 62 -7.82 4.91 1.02
CA TYR A 62 -6.40 5.06 1.33
C TYR A 62 -5.53 4.04 0.61
N LYS A 63 -5.94 2.77 0.56
CA LYS A 63 -5.22 1.74 -0.18
C LYS A 63 -5.12 2.05 -1.67
N LYS A 64 -6.21 2.53 -2.26
CA LYS A 64 -6.24 2.94 -3.66
C LYS A 64 -5.35 4.16 -3.91
N GLU A 65 -5.47 5.18 -3.06
CA GLU A 65 -4.64 6.39 -3.16
C GLU A 65 -3.16 6.05 -3.10
N ARG A 66 -2.77 5.25 -2.10
CA ARG A 66 -1.38 4.83 -1.95
C ARG A 66 -0.89 4.00 -3.14
N MET A 67 -1.74 3.16 -3.71
CA MET A 67 -1.38 2.35 -4.88
C MET A 67 -1.14 3.22 -6.13
N VAL A 68 -1.92 4.27 -6.31
CA VAL A 68 -1.79 5.20 -7.44
C VAL A 68 -0.60 6.14 -7.23
N GLU A 69 -0.49 6.75 -6.06
CA GLU A 69 0.54 7.73 -5.74
C GLU A 69 1.95 7.13 -5.80
N LEU A 70 2.10 5.89 -5.33
CA LEU A 70 3.39 5.19 -5.30
C LEU A 70 3.47 4.12 -6.40
N ALA A 71 2.79 4.36 -7.52
CA ALA A 71 2.86 3.46 -8.68
C ALA A 71 4.31 3.39 -9.20
N PHE A 72 4.75 2.19 -9.55
CA PHE A 72 6.11 1.89 -10.03
C PHE A 72 7.25 2.05 -9.01
N GLU A 73 6.96 2.46 -7.77
CA GLU A 73 7.94 2.57 -6.68
C GLU A 73 8.12 1.29 -5.86
N GLN A 74 7.59 0.17 -6.31
CA GLN A 74 7.65 -1.16 -5.70
C GLN A 74 6.94 -1.28 -4.33
N HIS A 75 6.27 -0.22 -3.86
CA HIS A 75 5.59 -0.22 -2.55
C HIS A 75 4.45 -1.22 -2.46
N ARG A 76 3.71 -1.47 -3.57
CA ARG A 76 2.57 -2.39 -3.59
C ARG A 76 2.93 -3.81 -3.15
N PHE A 77 4.12 -4.28 -3.52
CA PHE A 77 4.62 -5.59 -3.13
C PHE A 77 4.68 -5.77 -1.60
N TRP A 78 5.15 -4.74 -0.90
CA TRP A 78 5.24 -4.72 0.55
C TRP A 78 3.91 -4.44 1.23
N ASP A 79 3.09 -3.58 0.65
CA ASP A 79 1.78 -3.23 1.17
C ASP A 79 0.85 -4.43 1.23
N VAL A 80 0.80 -5.24 0.17
CA VAL A 80 0.02 -6.49 0.11
C VAL A 80 0.40 -7.45 1.23
N ARG A 81 1.69 -7.59 1.52
CA ARG A 81 2.19 -8.45 2.60
C ARG A 81 1.84 -7.88 3.96
N ARG A 82 2.13 -6.62 4.16
CA ARG A 82 1.90 -5.92 5.43
C ARG A 82 0.42 -5.85 5.81
N TRP A 83 -0.46 -5.73 4.82
CA TRP A 83 -1.91 -5.68 5.03
C TRP A 83 -2.56 -7.04 5.01
N LYS A 84 -1.82 -8.10 4.70
CA LYS A 84 -2.33 -9.46 4.52
C LYS A 84 -3.42 -9.55 3.45
N GLU A 85 -3.19 -8.92 2.31
CA GLU A 85 -4.10 -8.85 1.17
C GLU A 85 -3.59 -9.64 -0.04
N GLY A 86 -2.82 -10.69 0.19
CA GLY A 86 -2.22 -11.49 -0.89
C GLY A 86 -3.13 -12.50 -1.56
N GLY A 87 -4.33 -12.73 -1.03
CA GLY A 87 -5.25 -13.77 -1.51
C GLY A 87 -5.86 -13.55 -2.89
N PHE A 88 -5.51 -12.47 -3.62
CA PHE A 88 -5.97 -12.30 -4.99
C PHE A 88 -5.16 -13.21 -5.93
N THR A 89 -5.81 -14.26 -6.38
CA THR A 89 -5.21 -15.24 -7.29
C THR A 89 -5.40 -14.89 -8.76
N LYS A 90 -6.09 -13.79 -9.08
CA LYS A 90 -6.37 -13.36 -10.45
C LYS A 90 -5.98 -11.89 -10.64
N ILE A 91 -5.17 -11.64 -11.65
CA ILE A 91 -4.86 -10.28 -12.11
C ILE A 91 -5.50 -10.08 -13.48
N GLY A 92 -6.26 -8.98 -13.62
CA GLY A 92 -6.75 -8.55 -14.92
C GLY A 92 -5.58 -8.14 -15.82
N ARG A 93 -5.57 -8.64 -17.03
CA ARG A 93 -4.64 -8.23 -18.07
C ARG A 93 -5.37 -7.86 -19.35
N MET A 94 -4.76 -7.04 -20.17
CA MET A 94 -5.18 -6.80 -21.54
C MET A 94 -4.38 -7.75 -22.46
N GLN A 95 -5.09 -8.60 -23.19
CA GLN A 95 -4.51 -9.36 -24.28
C GLN A 95 -4.73 -8.58 -25.57
N ILE A 96 -3.65 -8.33 -26.31
CA ILE A 96 -3.69 -7.60 -27.56
C ILE A 96 -3.25 -8.58 -28.66
N THR A 97 -4.14 -8.85 -29.60
CA THR A 97 -3.88 -9.77 -30.71
C THR A 97 -3.99 -9.01 -32.02
N GLN A 98 -2.96 -9.02 -32.84
CA GLN A 98 -3.02 -8.48 -34.18
C GLN A 98 -3.74 -9.47 -35.10
N LYS A 99 -4.75 -8.98 -35.83
CA LYS A 99 -5.50 -9.74 -36.81
C LYS A 99 -4.79 -9.71 -38.18
N GLU A 100 -5.20 -10.61 -39.06
CA GLU A 100 -4.68 -10.67 -40.43
C GLU A 100 -4.94 -9.40 -41.25
N ASP A 101 -6.00 -8.69 -40.94
CA ASP A 101 -6.37 -7.39 -41.55
C ASP A 101 -5.53 -6.21 -41.04
N GLY A 102 -4.55 -6.44 -40.16
CA GLY A 102 -3.70 -5.43 -39.53
C GLY A 102 -4.31 -4.73 -38.32
N ASN A 103 -5.59 -4.96 -38.01
CA ASN A 103 -6.27 -4.40 -36.85
C ASN A 103 -5.88 -5.14 -35.56
N PHE A 104 -6.08 -4.47 -34.42
CA PHE A 104 -5.82 -5.06 -33.09
C PHE A 104 -7.13 -5.39 -32.38
N LEU A 105 -7.19 -6.61 -31.85
CA LEU A 105 -8.24 -7.03 -30.94
C LEU A 105 -7.74 -6.85 -29.48
N TYR A 106 -8.55 -6.19 -28.65
CA TYR A 106 -8.26 -5.94 -27.25
C TYR A 106 -9.24 -6.72 -26.38
N GLU A 107 -8.74 -7.66 -25.62
CA GLU A 107 -9.56 -8.53 -24.76
C GLU A 107 -9.08 -8.44 -23.32
N ARG A 108 -10.04 -8.21 -22.40
CA ARG A 108 -9.75 -8.36 -20.97
C ARG A 108 -9.76 -9.82 -20.60
N THR A 109 -8.63 -10.31 -20.14
CA THR A 109 -8.45 -11.67 -19.64
C THR A 109 -7.92 -11.64 -18.22
N ASN A 110 -7.93 -12.78 -17.53
CA ASN A 110 -7.35 -12.91 -16.21
C ASN A 110 -6.13 -13.81 -16.27
N LYS A 111 -5.05 -13.39 -15.63
CA LYS A 111 -3.90 -14.24 -15.34
C LYS A 111 -4.03 -14.79 -13.93
N SER A 112 -4.00 -16.12 -13.80
CA SER A 112 -3.94 -16.76 -12.49
C SER A 112 -2.56 -16.58 -11.88
N LEU A 113 -2.53 -16.28 -10.58
CA LEU A 113 -1.32 -16.21 -9.76
C LEU A 113 -1.39 -17.31 -8.71
N VAL A 114 -0.26 -17.82 -8.34
CA VAL A 114 -0.12 -18.68 -7.17
C VAL A 114 0.12 -17.79 -5.95
N TRP A 115 -0.70 -17.97 -4.93
CA TRP A 115 -0.52 -17.35 -3.63
C TRP A 115 -0.67 -18.40 -2.54
N ASP A 116 0.26 -18.38 -1.60
CA ASP A 116 0.22 -19.20 -0.39
C ASP A 116 0.49 -18.25 0.80
N ASP A 117 -0.12 -18.51 1.94
CA ASP A 117 0.01 -17.65 3.14
C ASP A 117 1.44 -17.55 3.66
N LYS A 118 2.29 -18.54 3.41
CA LYS A 118 3.72 -18.44 3.69
C LYS A 118 4.39 -17.28 2.95
N MET A 119 3.83 -16.84 1.80
CA MET A 119 4.37 -15.74 1.00
C MET A 119 4.22 -14.35 1.64
N TYR A 120 3.50 -14.25 2.76
CA TYR A 120 3.52 -13.03 3.58
C TYR A 120 4.90 -12.79 4.21
N PHE A 121 5.66 -13.84 4.42
CA PHE A 121 7.02 -13.79 4.95
C PHE A 121 8.00 -14.32 3.90
N PHE A 122 9.23 -13.86 3.98
CA PHE A 122 10.30 -14.46 3.20
C PHE A 122 10.91 -15.63 3.99
N PRO A 123 11.41 -16.67 3.31
CA PRO A 123 12.19 -17.68 3.98
C PRO A 123 13.48 -17.06 4.51
N ILE A 124 13.90 -17.49 5.71
CA ILE A 124 15.23 -17.19 6.22
C ILE A 124 16.24 -17.95 5.34
N PRO A 125 17.26 -17.28 4.79
CA PRO A 125 18.24 -17.94 3.94
C PRO A 125 18.90 -19.13 4.64
N ALA A 126 19.07 -20.25 3.94
CA ALA A 126 19.67 -21.45 4.50
C ALA A 126 21.09 -21.21 5.06
N SER A 127 21.81 -20.24 4.49
CA SER A 127 23.12 -19.81 5.02
C SER A 127 23.03 -19.24 6.43
N GLU A 128 22.00 -18.46 6.72
CA GLU A 128 21.80 -17.86 8.05
C GLU A 128 21.32 -18.91 9.06
N MET A 129 20.45 -19.82 8.64
CA MET A 129 20.02 -20.96 9.45
C MET A 129 21.21 -21.84 9.90
N ARG A 130 22.19 -22.06 8.99
CA ARG A 130 23.41 -22.81 9.33
C ARG A 130 24.34 -22.09 10.28
N LYS A 131 24.36 -20.75 10.26
CA LYS A 131 25.19 -19.96 11.17
C LYS A 131 24.64 -19.90 12.59
N ASN A 132 23.34 -19.95 12.72
CA ASN A 132 22.66 -19.84 14.01
C ASN A 132 21.63 -20.98 14.18
N PRO A 133 21.98 -22.07 14.88
CA PRO A 133 21.10 -23.21 15.08
C PRO A 133 19.85 -22.90 15.94
N ASN A 134 19.81 -21.75 16.61
CA ASN A 134 18.65 -21.31 17.38
C ASN A 134 17.58 -20.61 16.51
N LEU A 135 17.85 -20.37 15.22
CA LEU A 135 16.86 -19.85 14.31
C LEU A 135 15.90 -20.95 13.87
N SER A 136 14.60 -20.65 13.93
CA SER A 136 13.55 -21.45 13.29
C SER A 136 13.06 -20.75 12.05
N GLN A 137 12.75 -21.53 11.01
CA GLN A 137 12.26 -21.02 9.74
C GLN A 137 10.88 -20.37 9.89
N ASN A 138 10.59 -19.39 9.03
CA ASN A 138 9.26 -18.79 8.95
C ASN A 138 8.21 -19.84 8.60
N PRO A 139 6.95 -19.72 9.12
CA PRO A 139 5.93 -20.72 8.92
C PRO A 139 5.69 -21.06 7.46
N GLY A 140 5.66 -22.35 7.14
CA GLY A 140 5.36 -22.85 5.79
C GLY A 140 6.55 -22.93 4.82
N TRP A 141 7.75 -22.55 5.26
CA TRP A 141 8.98 -22.63 4.48
C TRP A 141 9.89 -23.77 4.96
#